data_41eb011e6fc389498fdef9e996ffd44a
#
_entry.id   41eb011e6fc389498fdef9e996ffd44a
#
_cell.length_a   1.000
_cell.length_b   1.000
_cell.length_c   1.000
_cell.angle_alpha   90.00
_cell.angle_beta   90.00
_cell.angle_gamma   90.00
#
_symmetry.space_group_name_H-M   'P 1'
#
loop_
_entity.id
_entity.type
_entity.pdbx_description
1 polymer ?
#
loop_
_entity_poly.entity_id
_entity_poly.type
_entity_poly.pdbx_seq_one_letter_code
_entity_poly.pdbx_strand_id
1 'polypeptide(L)'
;LAVVSQTPFLFSDTVANNIALGCPNATQQEIEHVARLASVHDDILRLPQGYDTEVGERGVMLSGGQKQRISIARALLVNAEILILDDALSAVDGRTEHQILHNLRQWGQGRTVIISAHRLSALTEASEIIVMQHGHIAQRGNHDELAQQSGWYRDMYRYQQLEAALDDAPEIREEAIDA
;
A
#
# COMPACT_ATOMS: atom_id res chain seq x y z
N LEU A 1 17.78 -6.09 0.62
CA LEU A 1 16.40 -6.52 0.71
C LEU A 1 15.68 -5.73 1.80
N ALA A 2 14.51 -5.16 1.49
CA ALA A 2 13.57 -4.57 2.45
C ALA A 2 12.22 -5.29 2.33
N VAL A 3 11.53 -5.46 3.48
CA VAL A 3 10.24 -6.15 3.53
C VAL A 3 9.27 -5.34 4.38
N VAL A 4 8.06 -5.15 3.88
CA VAL A 4 6.92 -4.63 4.63
C VAL A 4 5.93 -5.78 4.79
N SER A 5 5.73 -6.22 6.03
CA SER A 5 4.79 -7.31 6.35
C SER A 5 3.34 -6.83 6.41
N GLN A 6 2.41 -7.75 6.26
CA GLN A 6 0.97 -7.53 6.36
C GLN A 6 0.57 -6.80 7.65
N THR A 7 1.16 -7.18 8.77
CA THR A 7 0.91 -6.53 10.08
C THR A 7 1.99 -5.51 10.36
N PRO A 8 1.69 -4.19 10.23
CA PRO A 8 2.68 -3.15 10.49
C PRO A 8 2.97 -3.04 11.97
N PHE A 9 4.26 -2.98 12.32
CA PHE A 9 4.71 -2.76 13.67
C PHE A 9 5.45 -1.42 13.81
N LEU A 10 5.07 -0.64 14.82
CA LEU A 10 5.74 0.60 15.19
C LEU A 10 6.24 0.49 16.64
N PHE A 11 7.47 0.95 16.84
CA PHE A 11 8.06 1.04 18.17
C PHE A 11 7.50 2.25 18.93
N SER A 12 7.51 2.18 20.26
CA SER A 12 7.19 3.33 21.13
C SER A 12 8.31 4.38 21.05
N ASP A 13 8.24 5.22 20.03
CA ASP A 13 9.22 6.24 19.69
C ASP A 13 8.57 7.27 18.76
N THR A 14 9.29 8.31 18.36
CA THR A 14 8.78 9.30 17.41
C THR A 14 8.50 8.70 16.03
N VAL A 15 7.66 9.36 15.25
CA VAL A 15 7.40 8.98 13.85
C VAL A 15 8.69 9.00 13.04
N ALA A 16 9.53 10.04 13.22
CA ALA A 16 10.83 10.16 12.56
C ALA A 16 11.72 8.96 12.84
N ASN A 17 11.88 8.57 14.12
CA ASN A 17 12.71 7.44 14.52
C ASN A 17 12.14 6.10 14.01
N ASN A 18 10.80 5.97 13.96
CA ASN A 18 10.17 4.81 13.37
C ASN A 18 10.47 4.68 11.88
N ILE A 19 10.48 5.77 11.11
CA ILE A 19 10.87 5.76 9.70
C ILE A 19 12.36 5.48 9.55
N ALA A 20 13.20 6.11 10.36
CA ALA A 20 14.66 6.02 10.31
C ALA A 20 15.24 4.75 10.91
N LEU A 21 14.44 3.81 11.40
CA LEU A 21 14.88 2.63 12.15
C LEU A 21 16.02 1.84 11.47
N GLY A 22 15.96 1.68 10.14
CA GLY A 22 17.00 0.99 9.35
C GLY A 22 18.15 1.91 8.90
N CYS A 23 18.03 3.23 9.09
CA CYS A 23 18.96 4.25 8.64
C CYS A 23 19.06 5.37 9.70
N PRO A 24 19.69 5.11 10.86
CA PRO A 24 19.65 6.05 12.00
C PRO A 24 20.35 7.39 11.75
N ASN A 25 21.15 7.50 10.69
CA ASN A 25 21.83 8.73 10.27
C ASN A 25 21.07 9.48 9.16
N ALA A 26 19.84 9.07 8.83
CA ALA A 26 19.05 9.72 7.80
C ALA A 26 18.70 11.16 8.21
N THR A 27 18.83 12.07 7.26
CA THR A 27 18.43 13.46 7.45
C THR A 27 16.91 13.61 7.49
N GLN A 28 16.42 14.69 8.10
CA GLN A 28 14.99 15.02 8.08
C GLN A 28 14.44 15.10 6.66
N GLN A 29 15.18 15.60 5.70
CA GLN A 29 14.76 15.70 4.30
C GLN A 29 14.56 14.31 3.65
N GLU A 30 15.44 13.35 3.95
CA GLU A 30 15.31 11.98 3.47
C GLU A 30 14.09 11.28 4.07
N ILE A 31 13.86 11.47 5.38
CA ILE A 31 12.67 10.95 6.08
C ILE A 31 11.38 11.52 5.47
N GLU A 32 11.32 12.84 5.25
CA GLU A 32 10.17 13.48 4.61
C GLU A 32 9.96 13.02 3.17
N HIS A 33 11.05 12.83 2.42
CA HIS A 33 10.97 12.37 1.05
C HIS A 33 10.30 11.00 0.96
N VAL A 34 10.73 10.03 1.74
CA VAL A 34 10.12 8.70 1.74
C VAL A 34 8.70 8.70 2.33
N ALA A 35 8.40 9.59 3.26
CA ALA A 35 7.04 9.77 3.77
C ALA A 35 6.08 10.30 2.68
N ARG A 36 6.55 11.19 1.79
CA ARG A 36 5.78 11.63 0.61
C ARG A 36 5.58 10.48 -0.38
N LEU A 37 6.61 9.68 -0.65
CA LEU A 37 6.48 8.49 -1.51
C LEU A 37 5.45 7.51 -0.97
N ALA A 38 5.41 7.30 0.35
CA ALA A 38 4.44 6.46 1.03
C ALA A 38 3.08 7.16 1.29
N SER A 39 2.88 8.38 0.78
CA SER A 39 1.64 9.19 0.94
C SER A 39 1.20 9.35 2.40
N VAL A 40 2.15 9.51 3.34
CA VAL A 40 1.87 9.67 4.78
C VAL A 40 2.36 11.01 5.33
N HIS A 41 3.09 11.80 4.56
CA HIS A 41 3.67 13.08 4.98
C HIS A 41 2.61 14.04 5.54
N ASP A 42 1.52 14.26 4.81
CA ASP A 42 0.47 15.20 5.22
C ASP A 42 -0.27 14.73 6.46
N ASP A 43 -0.44 13.42 6.65
CA ASP A 43 -0.99 12.86 7.89
C ASP A 43 -0.06 13.12 9.07
N ILE A 44 1.24 12.94 8.89
CA ILE A 44 2.25 13.20 9.94
C ILE A 44 2.22 14.67 10.35
N LEU A 45 2.15 15.62 9.41
CA LEU A 45 2.08 17.05 9.71
C LEU A 45 0.83 17.46 10.50
N ARG A 46 -0.24 16.68 10.46
CA ARG A 46 -1.46 16.91 11.26
C ARG A 46 -1.37 16.37 12.68
N LEU A 47 -0.34 15.58 13.00
CA LEU A 47 -0.10 15.11 14.37
C LEU A 47 0.37 16.28 15.26
N PRO A 48 0.14 16.19 16.57
CA PRO A 48 0.41 17.31 17.50
C PRO A 48 1.83 17.89 17.45
N GLN A 49 2.84 17.04 17.17
CA GLN A 49 4.25 17.39 17.06
C GLN A 49 4.86 16.97 15.72
N GLY A 50 4.02 16.71 14.70
CA GLY A 50 4.49 16.27 13.39
C GLY A 50 5.35 15.01 13.48
N TYR A 51 6.54 15.07 12.91
CA TYR A 51 7.51 13.98 12.92
C TYR A 51 8.06 13.61 14.30
N ASP A 52 8.03 14.54 15.26
CA ASP A 52 8.48 14.33 16.65
C ASP A 52 7.37 13.74 17.53
N THR A 53 6.19 13.48 16.98
CA THR A 53 5.09 12.85 17.72
C THR A 53 5.47 11.42 18.12
N GLU A 54 5.43 11.13 19.42
CA GLU A 54 5.57 9.78 19.95
C GLU A 54 4.35 8.94 19.59
N VAL A 55 4.59 7.73 19.04
CA VAL A 55 3.58 6.75 18.62
C VAL A 55 3.85 5.40 19.28
N GLY A 56 2.94 4.45 19.13
CA GLY A 56 3.05 3.13 19.75
C GLY A 56 2.14 2.98 20.96
N GLU A 57 2.42 2.04 21.87
CA GLU A 57 1.52 1.67 22.98
C GLU A 57 1.25 2.82 23.98
N ARG A 58 2.19 3.74 24.12
CA ARG A 58 2.12 4.86 25.07
C ARG A 58 1.97 6.24 24.40
N GLY A 59 1.95 6.27 23.09
CA GLY A 59 1.87 7.50 22.29
C GLY A 59 0.53 7.67 21.59
N VAL A 60 0.54 8.51 20.56
CA VAL A 60 -0.64 8.78 19.73
C VAL A 60 -1.04 7.52 18.97
N MET A 61 -2.34 7.20 19.02
CA MET A 61 -2.91 6.08 18.27
C MET A 61 -3.05 6.42 16.79
N LEU A 62 -2.33 5.70 15.94
CA LEU A 62 -2.42 5.81 14.49
C LEU A 62 -3.41 4.78 13.92
N SER A 63 -4.07 5.13 12.82
CA SER A 63 -4.91 4.20 12.06
C SER A 63 -4.06 3.07 11.45
N GLY A 64 -4.70 1.95 11.08
CA GLY A 64 -4.03 0.85 10.39
C GLY A 64 -3.32 1.30 9.11
N GLY A 65 -4.00 2.10 8.29
CA GLY A 65 -3.42 2.66 7.06
C GLY A 65 -2.24 3.61 7.29
N GLN A 66 -2.27 4.42 8.35
CA GLN A 66 -1.12 5.26 8.73
C GLN A 66 0.07 4.41 9.16
N LYS A 67 -0.15 3.35 9.95
CA LYS A 67 0.91 2.42 10.37
C LYS A 67 1.52 1.70 9.17
N GLN A 68 0.70 1.22 8.23
CA GLN A 68 1.18 0.60 6.99
C GLN A 68 2.05 1.56 6.18
N ARG A 69 1.59 2.79 5.97
CA ARG A 69 2.32 3.79 5.19
C ARG A 69 3.63 4.23 5.85
N ILE A 70 3.69 4.34 7.18
CA ILE A 70 4.94 4.58 7.92
C ILE A 70 5.91 3.40 7.74
N SER A 71 5.41 2.16 7.77
CA SER A 71 6.24 0.97 7.54
C SER A 71 6.76 0.90 6.10
N ILE A 72 5.98 1.36 5.11
CA ILE A 72 6.43 1.51 3.72
C ILE A 72 7.53 2.59 3.64
N ALA A 73 7.33 3.76 4.25
CA ALA A 73 8.34 4.82 4.29
C ALA A 73 9.67 4.33 4.90
N ARG A 74 9.61 3.58 6.00
CA ARG A 74 10.76 2.90 6.63
C ARG A 74 11.50 2.00 5.64
N ALA A 75 10.79 1.17 4.89
CA ALA A 75 11.37 0.24 3.93
C ALA A 75 12.01 0.98 2.73
N LEU A 76 11.37 2.06 2.26
CA LEU A 76 11.89 2.89 1.17
C LEU A 76 13.18 3.61 1.56
N LEU A 77 13.30 4.04 2.82
CA LEU A 77 14.49 4.73 3.32
C LEU A 77 15.73 3.85 3.30
N VAL A 78 15.58 2.53 3.51
CA VAL A 78 16.69 1.56 3.41
C VAL A 78 17.29 1.52 2.00
N ASN A 79 16.55 1.98 0.98
CA ASN A 79 16.99 2.07 -0.41
C ASN A 79 17.53 0.74 -0.99
N ALA A 80 16.88 -0.38 -0.64
CA ALA A 80 17.29 -1.72 -1.04
C ALA A 80 17.05 -1.99 -2.53
N GLU A 81 17.84 -2.90 -3.12
CA GLU A 81 17.67 -3.37 -4.51
C GLU A 81 16.39 -4.18 -4.71
N ILE A 82 15.91 -4.84 -3.64
CA ILE A 82 14.69 -5.66 -3.64
C ILE A 82 13.78 -5.15 -2.52
N LEU A 83 12.55 -4.77 -2.88
CA LEU A 83 11.49 -4.41 -1.95
C LEU A 83 10.36 -5.43 -2.05
N ILE A 84 9.91 -5.97 -0.92
CA ILE A 84 8.75 -6.86 -0.83
C ILE A 84 7.66 -6.15 -0.02
N LEU A 85 6.46 -6.04 -0.59
CA LEU A 85 5.26 -5.56 0.06
C LEU A 85 4.28 -6.74 0.20
N ASP A 86 4.18 -7.30 1.40
CA ASP A 86 3.29 -8.44 1.67
C ASP A 86 1.97 -7.93 2.25
N ASP A 87 0.96 -7.78 1.39
CA ASP A 87 -0.37 -7.23 1.69
C ASP A 87 -0.32 -5.89 2.45
N ALA A 88 0.74 -5.12 2.19
CA ALA A 88 1.10 -3.93 2.96
C ALA A 88 0.22 -2.70 2.67
N LEU A 89 -0.78 -2.82 1.78
CA LEU A 89 -1.72 -1.78 1.39
C LEU A 89 -3.17 -2.10 1.75
N SER A 90 -3.43 -3.23 2.42
CA SER A 90 -4.80 -3.71 2.70
C SER A 90 -5.65 -2.76 3.56
N ALA A 91 -5.04 -1.98 4.45
CA ALA A 91 -5.73 -1.00 5.30
C ALA A 91 -5.71 0.43 4.71
N VAL A 92 -5.23 0.60 3.47
CA VAL A 92 -5.14 1.88 2.77
C VAL A 92 -6.35 2.02 1.82
N ASP A 93 -6.93 3.21 1.75
CA ASP A 93 -8.02 3.49 0.78
C ASP A 93 -7.51 3.45 -0.66
N GLY A 94 -8.41 3.16 -1.62
CA GLY A 94 -8.04 2.92 -3.01
C GLY A 94 -7.34 4.10 -3.69
N ARG A 95 -7.70 5.35 -3.37
CA ARG A 95 -7.05 6.54 -3.94
C ARG A 95 -5.61 6.67 -3.45
N THR A 96 -5.40 6.51 -2.16
CA THR A 96 -4.06 6.55 -1.53
C THR A 96 -3.19 5.37 -1.99
N GLU A 97 -3.78 4.17 -2.11
CA GLU A 97 -3.10 2.99 -2.66
C GLU A 97 -2.58 3.26 -4.07
N HIS A 98 -3.43 3.78 -4.96
CA HIS A 98 -3.03 4.11 -6.34
C HIS A 98 -1.88 5.12 -6.39
N GLN A 99 -1.92 6.15 -5.53
CA GLN A 99 -0.83 7.13 -5.42
C GLN A 99 0.49 6.50 -4.96
N ILE A 100 0.43 5.61 -3.96
CA ILE A 100 1.62 4.88 -3.47
C ILE A 100 2.20 4.02 -4.58
N LEU A 101 1.38 3.25 -5.29
CA LEU A 101 1.83 2.39 -6.38
C LEU A 101 2.47 3.18 -7.52
N HIS A 102 1.90 4.33 -7.88
CA HIS A 102 2.49 5.25 -8.84
C HIS A 102 3.87 5.75 -8.39
N ASN A 103 4.02 6.17 -7.13
CA ASN A 103 5.29 6.62 -6.56
C ASN A 103 6.31 5.47 -6.51
N LEU A 104 5.88 4.26 -6.13
CA LEU A 104 6.72 3.06 -6.08
C LEU A 104 7.26 2.66 -7.44
N ARG A 105 6.49 2.86 -8.51
CA ARG A 105 6.97 2.60 -9.87
C ARG A 105 8.15 3.49 -10.25
N GLN A 106 8.08 4.78 -9.91
CA GLN A 106 9.17 5.71 -10.18
C GLN A 106 10.40 5.39 -9.31
N TRP A 107 10.17 5.15 -8.01
CA TRP A 107 11.22 4.75 -7.08
C TRP A 107 11.86 3.41 -7.46
N GLY A 108 11.06 2.46 -7.99
CA GLY A 108 11.45 1.10 -8.34
C GLY A 108 12.28 0.97 -9.62
N GLN A 109 12.54 2.06 -10.36
CA GLN A 109 13.36 2.00 -11.57
C GLN A 109 14.76 1.46 -11.25
N GLY A 110 15.15 0.38 -11.93
CA GLY A 110 16.41 -0.34 -11.70
C GLY A 110 16.43 -1.23 -10.45
N ARG A 111 15.27 -1.44 -9.81
CA ARG A 111 15.08 -2.31 -8.64
C ARG A 111 14.04 -3.39 -8.91
N THR A 112 13.97 -4.37 -8.02
CA THR A 112 12.91 -5.37 -8.02
C THR A 112 11.89 -5.01 -6.92
N VAL A 113 10.62 -4.80 -7.32
CA VAL A 113 9.51 -4.57 -6.38
C VAL A 113 8.55 -5.75 -6.51
N ILE A 114 8.34 -6.48 -5.42
CA ILE A 114 7.43 -7.62 -5.33
C ILE A 114 6.25 -7.20 -4.46
N ILE A 115 5.03 -7.30 -4.99
CA ILE A 115 3.81 -6.94 -4.28
C ILE A 115 2.91 -8.17 -4.19
N SER A 116 2.59 -8.61 -2.96
CA SER A 116 1.50 -9.51 -2.68
C SER A 116 0.26 -8.68 -2.38
N ALA A 117 -0.81 -8.87 -3.12
CA ALA A 117 -2.04 -8.08 -2.97
C ALA A 117 -3.29 -8.93 -3.19
N HIS A 118 -4.35 -8.61 -2.45
CA HIS A 118 -5.69 -9.18 -2.65
C HIS A 118 -6.52 -8.36 -3.64
N ARG A 119 -6.23 -7.06 -3.78
CA ARG A 119 -6.88 -6.18 -4.77
C ARG A 119 -6.12 -6.21 -6.09
N LEU A 120 -6.75 -6.73 -7.13
CA LEU A 120 -6.11 -6.89 -8.43
C LEU A 120 -5.92 -5.54 -9.15
N SER A 121 -6.68 -4.51 -8.78
CA SER A 121 -6.46 -3.13 -9.24
C SER A 121 -5.05 -2.62 -8.94
N ALA A 122 -4.44 -3.08 -7.84
CA ALA A 122 -3.07 -2.75 -7.47
C ALA A 122 -2.01 -3.35 -8.41
N LEU A 123 -2.37 -4.39 -9.18
CA LEU A 123 -1.44 -5.17 -10.00
C LEU A 123 -1.53 -4.84 -11.51
N THR A 124 -2.48 -4.01 -11.92
CA THR A 124 -2.76 -3.73 -13.35
C THR A 124 -1.56 -3.18 -14.11
N GLU A 125 -0.65 -2.53 -13.40
CA GLU A 125 0.54 -1.91 -14.00
C GLU A 125 1.84 -2.68 -13.68
N ALA A 126 1.73 -3.88 -13.09
CA ALA A 126 2.88 -4.74 -12.84
C ALA A 126 3.47 -5.25 -14.16
N SER A 127 4.80 -5.30 -14.25
CA SER A 127 5.49 -5.87 -15.43
C SER A 127 5.23 -7.36 -15.59
N GLU A 128 4.98 -8.05 -14.48
CA GLU A 128 4.65 -9.47 -14.43
C GLU A 128 3.74 -9.75 -13.23
N ILE A 129 2.74 -10.59 -13.44
CA ILE A 129 1.82 -11.07 -12.43
C ILE A 129 1.95 -12.59 -12.36
N ILE A 130 2.06 -13.12 -11.14
CA ILE A 130 2.12 -14.55 -10.86
C ILE A 130 0.92 -14.91 -9.98
N VAL A 131 0.04 -15.76 -10.48
CA VAL A 131 -1.07 -16.31 -9.71
C VAL A 131 -0.64 -17.62 -9.08
N MET A 132 -0.67 -17.68 -7.75
CA MET A 132 -0.30 -18.86 -6.97
C MET A 132 -1.56 -19.58 -6.49
N GLN A 133 -1.64 -20.90 -6.71
CA GLN A 133 -2.69 -21.77 -6.18
C GLN A 133 -2.09 -23.05 -5.62
N HIS A 134 -2.42 -23.40 -4.39
CA HIS A 134 -1.93 -24.61 -3.72
C HIS A 134 -0.40 -24.81 -3.79
N GLY A 135 0.37 -23.71 -3.68
CA GLY A 135 1.81 -23.76 -3.73
C GLY A 135 2.43 -23.86 -5.15
N HIS A 136 1.60 -23.80 -6.20
CA HIS A 136 2.04 -23.86 -7.59
C HIS A 136 1.68 -22.58 -8.35
N ILE A 137 2.46 -22.24 -9.38
CA ILE A 137 2.12 -21.18 -10.31
C ILE A 137 1.00 -21.68 -11.22
N ALA A 138 -0.18 -21.10 -11.08
CA ALA A 138 -1.36 -21.44 -11.90
C ALA A 138 -1.45 -20.60 -13.18
N GLN A 139 -1.10 -19.29 -13.10
CA GLN A 139 -1.07 -18.39 -14.25
C GLN A 139 0.13 -17.44 -14.11
N ARG A 140 0.65 -16.97 -15.24
CA ARG A 140 1.75 -16.02 -15.30
C ARG A 140 1.61 -15.17 -16.55
N GLY A 141 1.80 -13.86 -16.45
CA GLY A 141 1.73 -12.91 -17.55
C GLY A 141 1.57 -11.48 -17.06
N ASN A 142 1.31 -10.53 -17.94
CA ASN A 142 0.92 -9.17 -17.58
C ASN A 142 -0.60 -9.07 -17.42
N HIS A 143 -1.08 -7.90 -16.99
CA HIS A 143 -2.51 -7.65 -16.77
C HIS A 143 -3.36 -7.92 -18.04
N ASP A 144 -2.96 -7.36 -19.17
CA ASP A 144 -3.73 -7.43 -20.41
C ASP A 144 -3.88 -8.88 -20.92
N GLU A 145 -2.80 -9.67 -20.79
CA GLU A 145 -2.81 -11.10 -21.13
C GLU A 145 -3.73 -11.89 -20.21
N LEU A 146 -3.57 -11.72 -18.90
CA LEU A 146 -4.31 -12.48 -17.90
C LEU A 146 -5.80 -12.08 -17.83
N ALA A 147 -6.13 -10.82 -18.09
CA ALA A 147 -7.52 -10.35 -18.15
C ALA A 147 -8.30 -10.92 -19.35
N GLN A 148 -7.61 -11.32 -20.42
CA GLN A 148 -8.21 -11.95 -21.60
C GLN A 148 -8.20 -13.49 -21.52
N GLN A 149 -7.21 -14.06 -20.84
CA GLN A 149 -7.08 -15.51 -20.68
C GLN A 149 -8.14 -16.05 -19.69
N SER A 150 -8.80 -17.14 -20.05
CA SER A 150 -9.70 -17.84 -19.12
C SER A 150 -8.93 -18.38 -17.91
N GLY A 151 -9.43 -18.10 -16.70
CA GLY A 151 -8.81 -18.56 -15.47
C GLY A 151 -9.10 -17.63 -14.29
N TRP A 152 -8.53 -17.97 -13.16
CA TRP A 152 -8.80 -17.31 -11.87
C TRP A 152 -8.60 -15.80 -11.91
N TYR A 153 -7.52 -15.32 -12.56
CA TYR A 153 -7.21 -13.88 -12.59
C TYR A 153 -8.32 -13.07 -13.24
N ARG A 154 -8.74 -13.47 -14.46
CA ARG A 154 -9.80 -12.76 -15.19
C ARG A 154 -11.11 -12.77 -14.43
N ASP A 155 -11.49 -13.93 -13.87
CA ASP A 155 -12.77 -14.08 -13.20
C ASP A 155 -12.81 -13.28 -11.91
N MET A 156 -11.72 -13.26 -11.13
CA MET A 156 -11.57 -12.45 -9.92
C MET A 156 -11.52 -10.96 -10.23
N TYR A 157 -10.80 -10.55 -11.29
CA TYR A 157 -10.72 -9.14 -11.69
C TYR A 157 -12.09 -8.60 -12.07
N ARG A 158 -12.87 -9.34 -12.84
CA ARG A 158 -14.26 -8.99 -13.16
C ARG A 158 -15.15 -8.90 -11.93
N TYR A 159 -15.00 -9.83 -11.02
CA TYR A 159 -15.74 -9.81 -9.75
C TYR A 159 -15.44 -8.54 -8.96
N GLN A 160 -14.17 -8.20 -8.75
CA GLN A 160 -13.78 -6.98 -8.02
C GLN A 160 -14.21 -5.69 -8.73
N GLN A 161 -14.23 -5.66 -10.06
CA GLN A 161 -14.77 -4.52 -10.80
C GLN A 161 -16.29 -4.36 -10.59
N LEU A 162 -17.04 -5.44 -10.54
CA LEU A 162 -18.49 -5.40 -10.27
C LEU A 162 -18.77 -4.94 -8.84
N GLU A 163 -18.01 -5.41 -7.85
CA GLU A 163 -18.12 -4.93 -6.46
C GLU A 163 -17.88 -3.41 -6.39
N ALA A 164 -16.80 -2.94 -6.97
CA ALA A 164 -16.47 -1.50 -6.97
C ALA A 164 -17.57 -0.66 -7.65
N ALA A 165 -18.15 -1.14 -8.74
CA ALA A 165 -19.25 -0.46 -9.43
C ALA A 165 -20.57 -0.43 -8.63
N LEU A 166 -20.80 -1.42 -7.77
CA LEU A 166 -21.95 -1.45 -6.88
C LEU A 166 -21.78 -0.50 -5.68
N ASP A 167 -20.56 -0.42 -5.13
CA ASP A 167 -20.23 0.49 -4.03
C ASP A 167 -20.28 1.97 -4.47
N ASP A 168 -19.97 2.26 -5.73
CA ASP A 168 -20.07 3.61 -6.33
C ASP A 168 -21.49 3.96 -6.82
N ALA A 169 -22.42 3.01 -6.81
CA ALA A 169 -23.80 3.27 -7.23
C ALA A 169 -24.50 4.16 -6.19
N PRO A 170 -25.14 5.29 -6.58
CA PRO A 170 -25.86 6.13 -5.64
C PRO A 170 -26.97 5.31 -4.98
N GLU A 171 -27.06 5.37 -3.64
CA GLU A 171 -28.19 4.83 -2.90
C GLU A 171 -29.48 5.38 -3.56
N ILE A 172 -30.27 4.48 -4.14
CA ILE A 172 -31.63 4.85 -4.59
C ILE A 172 -32.39 5.13 -3.32
N ARG A 173 -32.50 6.43 -2.95
CA ARG A 173 -33.40 6.87 -1.89
C ARG A 173 -34.80 6.39 -2.25
N GLU A 174 -35.34 5.49 -1.47
CA GLU A 174 -36.77 5.19 -1.40
C GLU A 174 -37.53 6.42 -0.89
N GLU A 175 -37.59 7.47 -1.72
CA GLU A 175 -38.56 8.54 -1.56
C GLU A 175 -39.58 8.41 -2.69
N ALA A 176 -40.62 7.63 -2.46
CA ALA A 176 -41.96 7.79 -3.05
C ALA A 176 -42.82 6.53 -2.84
N ILE A 177 -43.16 6.19 -1.59
CA ILE A 177 -44.38 5.43 -1.30
C ILE A 177 -45.01 6.06 -0.05
N ASP A 178 -45.60 7.25 -0.20
CA ASP A 178 -46.66 7.78 0.64
C ASP A 178 -47.33 8.92 -0.13
N ALA A 179 -48.28 8.55 -0.96
CA ALA A 179 -49.32 9.45 -1.50
C ALA A 179 -50.60 8.64 -1.78
#